data_fa0d6a87149bfef5ba21e6c180c5c8b1
#
_entry.id   fa0d6a87149bfef5ba21e6c180c5c8b1
#
_cell.length_a   1.000
_cell.length_b   1.000
_cell.length_c   1.000
_cell.angle_alpha   90.00
_cell.angle_beta   90.00
_cell.angle_gamma   90.00
#
_symmetry.space_group_name_H-M   'P 1'
#
loop_
_entity.id
_entity.type
_entity.pdbx_description
1 polymer ?
#
loop_
_entity_poly.entity_id
_entity_poly.type
_entity_poly.pdbx_seq_one_letter_code
_entity_poly.pdbx_strand_id
1 'polypeptide(L)'
;MKQKILLILLVAFSTQLFSQCATSDSTNMGPGYVNDVFYSFQNGTVKTVPNNNWHMAFSVQGSQFIPHPETGVSIRVNSVKGNVLVKLNGANAANWRAIDTTGLYTLPERLDSFKTWDFGAFNKGYNYSKAPFNFIWGAYNSTSKNVDGNNVFVLYNKTAGFYKKVFIKTLVYDTLWNVIISNIDNSDSTNLIFSKNSFPNRLFAYYDVVNKQLIDREPARNTWDLVWTRYKDIVTQFNVTGAYPLTGVLANKSDTVAKNTGKKCNEVWLTNVTAPYLYQADNIGWDWKIAPQGPGAFAMVDTFVFFVKNGPTKYYKLSFNKFGGSATGKTYFSVNQVSSSVNKIDLNTTSIYPNPTSGLLKINSEESILNIELIDVTGSKSNLIMNNNTIDISNLSSGIYMLNIQTKSGVYSHKLVKA
;
A
#
# COMPACT_ATOMS: atom_id res chain seq x y z
N MET A 1 52.56 -46.78 -18.97
CA MET A 1 51.12 -46.49 -19.07
C MET A 1 50.79 -45.38 -18.10
N LYS A 2 50.58 -44.13 -18.59
CA LYS A 2 50.19 -42.98 -17.75
C LYS A 2 48.68 -42.77 -17.93
N GLN A 3 47.89 -43.05 -16.90
CA GLN A 3 46.47 -42.74 -16.83
C GLN A 3 46.31 -41.23 -16.70
N LYS A 4 45.61 -40.61 -17.64
CA LYS A 4 45.15 -39.23 -17.54
C LYS A 4 43.82 -39.22 -16.80
N ILE A 5 43.82 -38.67 -15.61
CA ILE A 5 42.61 -38.39 -14.85
C ILE A 5 41.97 -37.17 -15.47
N LEU A 6 40.79 -37.31 -16.09
CA LEU A 6 39.97 -36.24 -16.62
C LEU A 6 39.15 -35.69 -15.46
N LEU A 7 39.55 -34.53 -14.93
CA LEU A 7 38.81 -33.80 -13.90
C LEU A 7 37.63 -33.08 -14.57
N ILE A 8 36.42 -33.61 -14.47
CA ILE A 8 35.19 -32.91 -14.90
C ILE A 8 34.87 -31.90 -13.82
N LEU A 9 35.17 -30.61 -14.09
CA LEU A 9 34.71 -29.50 -13.28
C LEU A 9 33.23 -29.30 -13.57
N LEU A 10 32.37 -29.74 -12.66
CA LEU A 10 30.95 -29.40 -12.67
C LEU A 10 30.84 -27.93 -12.25
N VAL A 11 30.74 -27.01 -13.21
CA VAL A 11 30.39 -25.62 -12.95
C VAL A 11 28.89 -25.61 -12.59
N ALA A 12 28.61 -25.48 -11.32
CA ALA A 12 27.27 -25.22 -10.83
C ALA A 12 26.90 -23.79 -11.28
N PHE A 13 26.25 -23.66 -12.43
CA PHE A 13 25.60 -22.42 -12.83
C PHE A 13 24.49 -22.12 -11.82
N SER A 14 24.75 -21.20 -10.92
CA SER A 14 23.73 -20.67 -10.02
C SER A 14 22.63 -19.97 -10.85
N THR A 15 21.50 -20.63 -10.92
CA THR A 15 20.27 -20.12 -11.55
C THR A 15 19.65 -19.01 -10.67
N GLN A 16 20.32 -17.89 -10.51
CA GLN A 16 19.79 -16.73 -9.80
C GLN A 16 18.70 -15.97 -10.59
N LEU A 17 18.40 -16.37 -11.81
CA LEU A 17 17.49 -15.66 -12.73
C LEU A 17 16.00 -15.96 -12.50
N PHE A 18 15.64 -16.97 -11.70
CA PHE A 18 14.24 -17.25 -11.35
C PHE A 18 13.83 -16.73 -9.99
N SER A 19 14.71 -16.08 -9.26
CA SER A 19 14.54 -15.68 -7.87
C SER A 19 13.61 -14.47 -7.63
N GLN A 20 13.48 -13.55 -8.59
CA GLN A 20 12.73 -12.30 -8.36
C GLN A 20 11.21 -12.49 -8.17
N CYS A 21 10.67 -13.65 -8.50
CA CYS A 21 9.24 -13.97 -8.37
C CYS A 21 8.99 -15.17 -7.48
N ALA A 22 10.04 -15.78 -6.94
CA ALA A 22 9.92 -16.81 -5.92
C ALA A 22 9.53 -16.20 -4.58
N THR A 23 8.87 -16.97 -3.74
CA THR A 23 8.53 -16.53 -2.38
C THR A 23 9.80 -16.13 -1.63
N SER A 24 9.85 -14.87 -1.21
CA SER A 24 10.98 -14.34 -0.45
C SER A 24 10.61 -14.03 1.00
N ASP A 25 9.29 -13.84 1.28
CA ASP A 25 8.83 -13.53 2.62
C ASP A 25 7.38 -13.98 2.87
N SER A 26 6.91 -13.85 4.09
CA SER A 26 5.56 -14.19 4.49
C SER A 26 5.08 -13.36 5.68
N THR A 27 3.76 -13.17 5.78
CA THR A 27 3.10 -12.59 6.96
C THR A 27 2.11 -13.59 7.54
N ASN A 28 1.74 -13.41 8.82
CA ASN A 28 0.81 -14.30 9.49
C ASN A 28 -0.21 -13.53 10.34
N MET A 29 -1.45 -13.44 9.87
CA MET A 29 -2.57 -12.85 10.59
C MET A 29 -3.16 -13.80 11.65
N GLY A 30 -2.69 -15.04 11.73
CA GLY A 30 -3.23 -16.09 12.59
C GLY A 30 -4.53 -16.74 12.07
N PRO A 31 -4.90 -17.90 12.64
CA PRO A 31 -6.17 -18.56 12.34
C PRO A 31 -7.35 -17.61 12.55
N GLY A 32 -8.31 -17.62 11.63
CA GLY A 32 -9.45 -16.69 11.64
C GLY A 32 -9.08 -15.23 11.36
N TYR A 33 -7.84 -14.94 10.99
CA TYR A 33 -7.34 -13.59 10.72
C TYR A 33 -7.51 -12.65 11.93
N VAL A 34 -7.08 -13.12 13.10
CA VAL A 34 -7.31 -12.41 14.37
C VAL A 34 -6.38 -11.22 14.59
N ASN A 35 -5.35 -11.06 13.76
CA ASN A 35 -4.38 -9.99 13.88
C ASN A 35 -4.31 -9.12 12.63
N ASP A 36 -3.92 -7.85 12.83
CA ASP A 36 -3.32 -7.02 11.80
C ASP A 36 -1.80 -7.18 11.87
N VAL A 37 -1.14 -7.20 10.71
CA VAL A 37 0.31 -7.36 10.58
C VAL A 37 0.88 -6.19 9.81
N PHE A 38 1.63 -5.34 10.50
CA PHE A 38 2.37 -4.24 9.91
C PHE A 38 3.72 -4.75 9.40
N TYR A 39 4.05 -4.40 8.18
CA TYR A 39 5.21 -4.91 7.46
C TYR A 39 6.02 -3.76 6.84
N SER A 40 7.33 -3.88 6.91
CA SER A 40 8.28 -3.00 6.21
C SER A 40 9.03 -3.79 5.15
N PHE A 41 9.18 -3.24 3.97
CA PHE A 41 10.01 -3.84 2.92
C PHE A 41 11.48 -4.00 3.34
N GLN A 42 11.94 -3.18 4.27
CA GLN A 42 13.32 -3.23 4.75
C GLN A 42 13.52 -4.19 5.92
N ASN A 43 12.52 -4.30 6.80
CA ASN A 43 12.69 -4.98 8.10
C ASN A 43 11.76 -6.19 8.28
N GLY A 44 10.93 -6.53 7.29
CA GLY A 44 9.94 -7.61 7.41
C GLY A 44 8.76 -7.20 8.31
N THR A 45 8.22 -8.15 9.08
CA THR A 45 7.14 -7.89 10.02
C THR A 45 7.60 -6.97 11.16
N VAL A 46 7.03 -5.77 11.23
CA VAL A 46 7.34 -4.74 12.25
C VAL A 46 6.53 -4.96 13.51
N LYS A 47 5.23 -5.24 13.37
CA LYS A 47 4.32 -5.41 14.51
C LYS A 47 3.13 -6.27 14.12
N THR A 48 2.74 -7.16 15.04
CA THR A 48 1.50 -7.93 14.94
C THR A 48 0.62 -7.56 16.12
N VAL A 49 -0.65 -7.21 15.86
CA VAL A 49 -1.57 -6.75 16.89
C VAL A 49 -2.96 -7.33 16.70
N PRO A 50 -3.70 -7.65 17.78
CA PRO A 50 -5.08 -8.10 17.65
C PRO A 50 -5.94 -7.10 16.88
N ASN A 51 -6.80 -7.57 15.98
CA ASN A 51 -7.67 -6.68 15.21
C ASN A 51 -9.09 -6.51 15.80
N ASN A 52 -9.34 -7.05 16.98
CA ASN A 52 -10.63 -7.04 17.65
C ASN A 52 -10.66 -6.23 18.96
N ASN A 53 -9.59 -5.55 19.30
CA ASN A 53 -9.45 -4.81 20.56
C ASN A 53 -9.76 -3.32 20.45
N TRP A 54 -10.37 -2.89 19.36
CA TRP A 54 -10.74 -1.50 19.14
C TRP A 54 -12.08 -1.39 18.40
N HIS A 55 -12.75 -0.25 18.54
CA HIS A 55 -14.04 0.02 17.91
C HIS A 55 -14.01 1.28 17.04
N MET A 56 -13.29 2.30 17.46
CA MET A 56 -13.11 3.56 16.75
C MET A 56 -11.63 3.90 16.62
N ALA A 57 -11.25 4.60 15.55
CA ALA A 57 -9.91 5.11 15.37
C ALA A 57 -9.97 6.58 14.91
N PHE A 58 -9.30 7.45 15.63
CA PHE A 58 -9.26 8.88 15.41
C PHE A 58 -7.96 9.29 14.76
N SER A 59 -8.01 10.05 13.68
CA SER A 59 -6.79 10.59 13.06
C SER A 59 -6.01 11.43 14.07
N VAL A 60 -4.72 11.15 14.19
CA VAL A 60 -3.78 11.94 15.01
C VAL A 60 -2.77 12.71 14.17
N GLN A 61 -2.92 12.65 12.86
CA GLN A 61 -2.16 13.48 11.96
C GLN A 61 -2.66 14.93 12.06
N GLY A 62 -1.73 15.87 12.21
CA GLY A 62 -2.05 17.29 12.12
C GLY A 62 -2.28 17.69 10.67
N SER A 63 -3.14 18.65 10.45
CA SER A 63 -3.25 19.38 9.20
C SER A 63 -2.13 20.42 9.13
N GLN A 64 -1.40 20.47 8.04
CA GLN A 64 -0.40 21.55 7.84
C GLN A 64 -1.06 22.89 7.56
N PHE A 65 -2.32 22.86 7.10
CA PHE A 65 -3.13 24.04 6.81
C PHE A 65 -4.52 23.84 7.41
N ILE A 66 -4.86 24.61 8.40
CA ILE A 66 -6.20 24.61 8.97
C ILE A 66 -7.11 25.53 8.16
N PRO A 67 -8.22 25.04 7.62
CA PRO A 67 -8.63 23.65 7.57
C PRO A 67 -8.16 22.98 6.27
N HIS A 68 -7.20 22.09 6.33
CA HIS A 68 -6.99 21.20 5.19
C HIS A 68 -7.95 20.02 5.34
N PRO A 69 -9.00 19.91 4.52
CA PRO A 69 -10.11 19.00 4.76
C PRO A 69 -9.74 17.52 4.63
N GLU A 70 -8.56 17.24 4.12
CA GLU A 70 -8.16 15.86 3.77
C GLU A 70 -7.40 15.16 4.89
N THR A 71 -6.92 15.90 5.88
CA THR A 71 -6.10 15.31 6.94
C THR A 71 -6.59 15.73 8.31
N GLY A 72 -6.49 14.87 9.27
CA GLY A 72 -6.71 15.22 10.66
C GLY A 72 -8.14 15.07 11.18
N VAL A 73 -9.17 14.96 10.34
CA VAL A 73 -10.59 14.90 10.75
C VAL A 73 -11.20 13.50 10.64
N SER A 74 -10.45 12.53 10.16
CA SER A 74 -10.95 11.18 9.93
C SER A 74 -11.22 10.43 11.23
N ILE A 75 -12.39 9.80 11.30
CA ILE A 75 -12.73 8.86 12.36
C ILE A 75 -13.24 7.59 11.70
N ARG A 76 -12.56 6.49 11.95
CA ARG A 76 -12.81 5.17 11.38
C ARG A 76 -13.54 4.26 12.37
N VAL A 77 -14.18 3.22 11.84
CA VAL A 77 -14.87 2.21 12.64
C VAL A 77 -14.34 0.81 12.33
N ASN A 78 -14.19 -0.02 13.34
CA ASN A 78 -13.89 -1.43 13.15
C ASN A 78 -15.17 -2.21 12.80
N SER A 79 -15.51 -2.27 11.52
CA SER A 79 -16.76 -2.91 11.06
C SER A 79 -16.65 -4.44 10.90
N VAL A 80 -15.47 -5.03 11.10
CA VAL A 80 -15.21 -6.45 10.78
C VAL A 80 -15.81 -7.42 11.78
N LYS A 81 -15.94 -7.02 13.03
CA LYS A 81 -16.44 -7.87 14.13
C LYS A 81 -17.94 -7.72 14.39
N GLY A 82 -18.70 -7.29 13.38
CA GLY A 82 -20.15 -7.06 13.52
C GLY A 82 -20.50 -5.70 14.09
N ASN A 83 -19.53 -4.80 14.24
CA ASN A 83 -19.79 -3.42 14.61
C ASN A 83 -20.41 -2.67 13.42
N VAL A 84 -21.50 -1.97 13.70
CA VAL A 84 -22.24 -1.18 12.72
C VAL A 84 -22.32 0.25 13.20
N LEU A 85 -21.96 1.19 12.32
CA LEU A 85 -22.12 2.61 12.57
C LEU A 85 -23.24 3.16 11.68
N VAL A 86 -24.16 3.91 12.28
CA VAL A 86 -25.20 4.66 11.56
C VAL A 86 -25.23 6.10 12.03
N LYS A 87 -25.61 7.01 11.14
CA LYS A 87 -25.88 8.41 11.48
C LYS A 87 -27.38 8.55 11.76
N LEU A 88 -27.74 9.13 12.88
CA LEU A 88 -29.13 9.39 13.22
C LEU A 88 -29.66 10.61 12.46
N ASN A 89 -30.89 10.51 11.95
CA ASN A 89 -31.56 11.61 11.30
C ASN A 89 -32.11 12.58 12.33
N GLY A 90 -31.93 13.88 12.14
CA GLY A 90 -32.43 14.92 13.03
C GLY A 90 -31.72 15.03 14.39
N ALA A 91 -30.80 14.12 14.71
CA ALA A 91 -30.04 14.19 15.94
C ALA A 91 -28.79 15.09 15.77
N ASN A 92 -28.60 16.02 16.70
CA ASN A 92 -27.55 17.04 16.64
C ASN A 92 -27.08 17.45 18.05
N ALA A 93 -26.25 18.47 18.14
CA ALA A 93 -25.70 18.97 19.40
C ALA A 93 -26.77 19.40 20.43
N ALA A 94 -27.93 19.89 19.99
CA ALA A 94 -28.99 20.37 20.91
C ALA A 94 -29.80 19.21 21.54
N ASN A 95 -29.97 18.12 20.78
CA ASN A 95 -30.85 17.03 21.21
C ASN A 95 -30.13 15.69 21.41
N TRP A 96 -28.80 15.65 21.39
CA TRP A 96 -28.03 14.40 21.47
C TRP A 96 -28.37 13.52 22.70
N ARG A 97 -28.92 14.12 23.77
CA ARG A 97 -29.34 13.38 24.99
C ARG A 97 -30.66 12.66 24.80
N ALA A 98 -31.58 13.24 24.03
CA ALA A 98 -32.93 12.74 23.79
C ALA A 98 -33.12 12.29 22.34
N ILE A 99 -32.29 11.33 21.90
CA ILE A 99 -32.33 10.83 20.54
C ILE A 99 -33.47 9.82 20.35
N ASP A 100 -34.07 9.85 19.17
CA ASP A 100 -35.00 8.79 18.72
C ASP A 100 -34.20 7.72 17.97
N THR A 101 -34.33 6.47 18.40
CA THR A 101 -33.73 5.30 17.76
C THR A 101 -34.72 4.45 16.99
N THR A 102 -35.95 4.93 16.80
CA THR A 102 -36.95 4.27 15.96
C THR A 102 -36.40 4.08 14.57
N GLY A 103 -36.50 2.87 14.03
CA GLY A 103 -35.94 2.55 12.70
C GLY A 103 -34.41 2.46 12.65
N LEU A 104 -33.70 2.39 13.77
CA LEU A 104 -32.21 2.33 13.81
C LEU A 104 -31.62 1.33 12.82
N TYR A 105 -32.25 0.16 12.68
CA TYR A 105 -31.73 -0.92 11.83
C TYR A 105 -32.06 -0.76 10.36
N THR A 106 -32.86 0.22 9.98
CA THR A 106 -33.17 0.57 8.59
C THR A 106 -32.24 1.68 8.07
N LEU A 107 -31.49 2.34 8.97
CA LEU A 107 -30.53 3.36 8.59
C LEU A 107 -29.34 2.72 7.85
N PRO A 108 -28.80 3.39 6.82
CA PRO A 108 -27.68 2.87 6.07
C PRO A 108 -26.42 2.78 6.95
N GLU A 109 -25.77 1.63 6.89
CA GLU A 109 -24.48 1.43 7.54
C GLU A 109 -23.43 2.38 6.92
N ARG A 110 -22.65 3.01 7.77
CA ARG A 110 -21.54 3.84 7.36
C ARG A 110 -20.24 3.04 7.43
N LEU A 111 -19.56 2.97 6.29
CA LEU A 111 -18.29 2.24 6.13
C LEU A 111 -17.14 3.21 5.92
N ASP A 112 -15.96 2.83 6.37
CA ASP A 112 -14.72 3.53 6.01
C ASP A 112 -14.50 3.50 4.49
N SER A 113 -13.75 4.46 3.98
CA SER A 113 -13.12 4.34 2.68
C SER A 113 -11.76 3.65 2.83
N PHE A 114 -11.44 2.74 1.92
CA PHE A 114 -10.11 2.16 1.83
C PHE A 114 -9.34 2.70 0.60
N LYS A 115 -9.95 3.60 -0.16
CA LYS A 115 -9.25 4.42 -1.17
C LYS A 115 -8.29 5.41 -0.53
N THR A 116 -8.62 5.90 0.67
CA THR A 116 -7.78 6.81 1.42
C THR A 116 -7.93 6.60 2.92
N TRP A 117 -6.89 6.89 3.68
CA TRP A 117 -6.93 6.89 5.14
C TRP A 117 -7.72 8.08 5.72
N ASP A 118 -8.01 9.11 4.91
CA ASP A 118 -8.63 10.36 5.35
C ASP A 118 -10.16 10.31 5.41
N PHE A 119 -10.81 9.29 4.82
CA PHE A 119 -12.26 9.13 4.84
C PHE A 119 -12.68 7.92 5.67
N GLY A 120 -12.82 8.15 6.98
CA GLY A 120 -13.43 7.20 7.90
C GLY A 120 -14.95 7.22 7.85
N ALA A 121 -15.58 6.25 8.48
CA ALA A 121 -17.03 6.06 8.48
C ALA A 121 -17.82 7.29 8.99
N PHE A 122 -17.24 8.07 9.89
CA PHE A 122 -17.88 9.28 10.41
C PHE A 122 -17.83 10.46 9.43
N ASN A 123 -16.83 10.54 8.57
CA ASN A 123 -16.64 11.67 7.64
C ASN A 123 -16.71 11.30 6.16
N LYS A 124 -16.87 10.04 5.78
CA LYS A 124 -16.99 9.63 4.37
C LYS A 124 -18.20 10.30 3.71
N GLY A 125 -17.99 10.83 2.52
CA GLY A 125 -19.04 11.49 1.72
C GLY A 125 -19.14 13.00 1.96
N TYR A 126 -18.23 13.61 2.73
CA TYR A 126 -18.18 15.05 2.81
C TYR A 126 -17.58 15.66 1.53
N ASN A 127 -17.97 16.92 1.25
CA ASN A 127 -17.49 17.66 0.10
C ASN A 127 -16.69 18.89 0.56
N TYR A 128 -15.38 18.84 0.36
CA TYR A 128 -14.46 19.90 0.77
C TYR A 128 -14.42 21.11 -0.19
N SER A 129 -15.02 21.01 -1.37
CA SER A 129 -15.06 22.12 -2.33
C SER A 129 -16.09 23.18 -1.98
N LYS A 130 -16.90 22.97 -0.95
CA LYS A 130 -17.95 23.91 -0.51
C LYS A 130 -17.72 24.34 0.93
N ALA A 131 -17.46 25.65 1.13
CA ALA A 131 -17.49 26.27 2.44
C ALA A 131 -18.94 26.50 2.92
N PRO A 132 -19.24 26.43 4.25
CA PRO A 132 -18.34 25.99 5.32
C PRO A 132 -18.07 24.49 5.21
N PHE A 133 -16.83 24.10 5.47
CA PHE A 133 -16.44 22.67 5.40
C PHE A 133 -17.21 21.85 6.43
N ASN A 134 -18.07 20.98 5.94
CA ASN A 134 -18.87 20.08 6.76
C ASN A 134 -18.34 18.65 6.60
N PHE A 135 -17.74 18.13 7.65
CA PHE A 135 -17.11 16.81 7.68
C PHE A 135 -18.10 15.67 8.04
N ILE A 136 -19.38 15.88 7.85
CA ILE A 136 -20.47 14.96 8.24
C ILE A 136 -20.66 14.88 9.76
N TRP A 137 -19.61 14.60 10.53
CA TRP A 137 -19.72 14.58 11.99
C TRP A 137 -19.71 15.99 12.60
N GLY A 138 -19.16 16.97 11.91
CA GLY A 138 -19.05 18.34 12.39
C GLY A 138 -18.72 19.32 11.27
N ALA A 139 -18.84 20.61 11.56
CA ALA A 139 -18.56 21.70 10.64
C ALA A 139 -17.40 22.57 11.15
N TYR A 140 -16.56 23.02 10.22
CA TYR A 140 -15.47 23.93 10.55
C TYR A 140 -15.98 25.32 10.90
N ASN A 141 -15.50 25.83 12.02
CA ASN A 141 -15.77 27.17 12.50
C ASN A 141 -14.54 28.06 12.21
N SER A 142 -14.69 29.00 11.29
CA SER A 142 -13.59 29.87 10.87
C SER A 142 -13.12 30.85 11.95
N THR A 143 -13.94 31.14 12.95
CA THR A 143 -13.59 32.01 14.08
C THR A 143 -12.76 31.28 15.12
N SER A 144 -13.27 30.16 15.63
CA SER A 144 -12.58 29.38 16.65
C SER A 144 -11.48 28.46 16.09
N LYS A 145 -11.46 28.23 14.77
CA LYS A 145 -10.61 27.24 14.09
C LYS A 145 -10.86 25.79 14.52
N ASN A 146 -11.99 25.54 15.17
CA ASN A 146 -12.42 24.21 15.58
C ASN A 146 -13.25 23.54 14.48
N VAL A 147 -13.38 22.23 14.57
CA VAL A 147 -14.48 21.53 13.92
C VAL A 147 -15.50 21.19 15.02
N ASP A 148 -16.66 21.82 14.95
CA ASP A 148 -17.72 21.66 15.94
C ASP A 148 -18.74 20.60 15.49
N GLY A 149 -19.08 19.67 16.38
CA GLY A 149 -19.95 18.56 16.11
C GLY A 149 -21.39 18.98 15.84
N ASN A 150 -22.00 18.40 14.81
CA ASN A 150 -23.35 18.72 14.39
C ASN A 150 -24.24 17.50 14.11
N ASN A 151 -23.72 16.28 14.24
CA ASN A 151 -24.49 15.05 14.06
C ASN A 151 -24.19 14.03 15.15
N VAL A 152 -25.16 13.17 15.44
CA VAL A 152 -25.05 12.08 16.40
C VAL A 152 -25.08 10.76 15.64
N PHE A 153 -24.28 9.82 16.12
CA PHE A 153 -24.15 8.47 15.55
C PHE A 153 -24.51 7.43 16.60
N VAL A 154 -24.92 6.26 16.14
CA VAL A 154 -25.00 5.06 16.97
C VAL A 154 -24.02 4.03 16.44
N LEU A 155 -23.12 3.60 17.31
CA LEU A 155 -22.23 2.47 17.12
C LEU A 155 -22.80 1.29 17.91
N TYR A 156 -23.13 0.20 17.22
CA TYR A 156 -23.69 -0.97 17.88
C TYR A 156 -23.12 -2.28 17.35
N ASN A 157 -23.23 -3.30 18.19
CA ASN A 157 -22.95 -4.68 17.83
C ASN A 157 -23.99 -5.58 18.46
N LYS A 158 -24.89 -6.16 17.63
CA LYS A 158 -25.98 -7.02 18.09
C LYS A 158 -25.47 -8.29 18.77
N THR A 159 -24.39 -8.89 18.23
CA THR A 159 -23.83 -10.12 18.79
C THR A 159 -23.11 -9.88 20.11
N ALA A 160 -22.39 -8.78 20.24
CA ALA A 160 -21.73 -8.39 21.49
C ALA A 160 -22.66 -7.66 22.47
N GLY A 161 -23.90 -7.34 22.07
CA GLY A 161 -24.94 -6.79 22.94
C GLY A 161 -24.73 -5.34 23.38
N PHE A 162 -23.93 -4.53 22.63
CA PHE A 162 -23.76 -3.13 23.01
C PHE A 162 -24.35 -2.15 21.99
N TYR A 163 -24.82 -1.01 22.53
CA TYR A 163 -25.35 0.12 21.76
C TYR A 163 -24.81 1.41 22.37
N LYS A 164 -23.96 2.12 21.67
CA LYS A 164 -23.37 3.38 22.12
C LYS A 164 -23.75 4.51 21.17
N LYS A 165 -24.35 5.57 21.70
CA LYS A 165 -24.42 6.82 20.96
C LYS A 165 -23.11 7.56 21.07
N VAL A 166 -22.68 8.15 19.96
CA VAL A 166 -21.42 8.83 19.80
C VAL A 166 -21.68 10.23 19.28
N PHE A 167 -21.29 11.22 20.04
CA PHE A 167 -21.32 12.61 19.65
C PHE A 167 -19.89 13.18 19.68
N ILE A 168 -19.34 13.45 18.50
CA ILE A 168 -18.06 14.13 18.38
C ILE A 168 -18.30 15.60 18.71
N LYS A 169 -17.97 16.05 19.93
CA LYS A 169 -18.29 17.39 20.40
C LYS A 169 -17.48 18.45 19.64
N THR A 170 -16.18 18.25 19.55
CA THR A 170 -15.30 19.15 18.81
C THR A 170 -13.92 18.53 18.57
N LEU A 171 -13.29 18.93 17.50
CA LEU A 171 -11.84 18.84 17.32
C LEU A 171 -11.30 20.27 17.48
N VAL A 172 -10.66 20.52 18.61
CA VAL A 172 -10.14 21.83 18.99
C VAL A 172 -8.84 22.10 18.24
N TYR A 173 -8.85 23.10 17.37
CA TYR A 173 -7.67 23.62 16.66
C TYR A 173 -6.78 22.51 16.07
N ASP A 174 -7.41 21.47 15.51
CA ASP A 174 -6.75 20.27 14.97
C ASP A 174 -5.77 19.55 15.93
N THR A 175 -5.90 19.77 17.22
CA THR A 175 -4.98 19.22 18.24
C THR A 175 -5.64 18.32 19.27
N LEU A 176 -6.90 18.60 19.64
CA LEU A 176 -7.57 17.95 20.76
C LEU A 176 -8.93 17.40 20.34
N TRP A 177 -9.11 16.10 20.42
CA TRP A 177 -10.40 15.45 20.28
C TRP A 177 -11.21 15.55 21.56
N ASN A 178 -12.50 15.89 21.46
CA ASN A 178 -13.47 15.85 22.53
C ASN A 178 -14.72 15.12 22.03
N VAL A 179 -14.99 13.95 22.60
CA VAL A 179 -16.02 13.01 22.15
C VAL A 179 -16.84 12.54 23.33
N ILE A 180 -18.16 12.57 23.22
CA ILE A 180 -19.06 12.01 24.21
C ILE A 180 -19.58 10.67 23.70
N ILE A 181 -19.45 9.64 24.52
CA ILE A 181 -19.90 8.27 24.24
C ILE A 181 -20.73 7.81 25.43
N SER A 182 -21.95 7.33 25.20
CA SER A 182 -22.80 6.81 26.25
C SER A 182 -23.72 5.68 25.75
N ASN A 183 -24.37 4.98 26.64
CA ASN A 183 -25.52 4.16 26.26
C ASN A 183 -26.63 5.03 25.68
N ILE A 184 -27.60 4.41 25.02
CA ILE A 184 -28.72 5.15 24.39
C ILE A 184 -29.50 5.96 25.45
N ASP A 185 -29.67 5.42 26.65
CA ASP A 185 -30.35 6.04 27.79
C ASP A 185 -29.54 7.10 28.55
N ASN A 186 -28.37 7.48 28.05
CA ASN A 186 -27.38 8.36 28.67
C ASN A 186 -26.57 7.75 29.82
N SER A 187 -26.89 6.55 30.26
CA SER A 187 -26.05 5.85 31.24
C SER A 187 -24.66 5.55 30.66
N ASP A 188 -23.75 5.18 31.54
CA ASP A 188 -22.37 4.79 31.15
C ASP A 188 -21.64 5.83 30.26
N SER A 189 -21.93 7.10 30.54
CA SER A 189 -21.37 8.23 29.75
C SER A 189 -19.88 8.42 30.00
N THR A 190 -19.13 8.56 28.91
CA THR A 190 -17.69 8.88 28.90
C THR A 190 -17.47 10.16 28.11
N ASN A 191 -16.73 11.11 28.69
CA ASN A 191 -16.20 12.26 27.97
C ASN A 191 -14.74 11.96 27.62
N LEU A 192 -14.52 11.47 26.41
CA LEU A 192 -13.20 11.12 25.89
C LEU A 192 -12.53 12.39 25.37
N ILE A 193 -11.47 12.82 26.07
CA ILE A 193 -10.65 13.97 25.66
C ILE A 193 -9.20 13.50 25.57
N PHE A 194 -8.58 13.74 24.43
CA PHE A 194 -7.15 13.41 24.26
C PHE A 194 -6.50 14.27 23.16
N SER A 195 -5.20 14.52 23.33
CA SER A 195 -4.41 15.26 22.35
C SER A 195 -3.87 14.32 21.26
N LYS A 196 -3.88 14.79 20.03
CA LYS A 196 -3.20 14.13 18.92
C LYS A 196 -1.70 13.96 19.18
N ASN A 197 -1.10 14.93 19.88
CA ASN A 197 0.33 14.90 20.23
C ASN A 197 0.71 13.78 21.21
N SER A 198 -0.29 13.15 21.87
CA SER A 198 -0.04 11.96 22.70
C SER A 198 0.29 10.71 21.88
N PHE A 199 0.10 10.77 20.55
CA PHE A 199 0.35 9.67 19.61
C PHE A 199 1.32 10.12 18.50
N PRO A 200 2.56 10.48 18.84
CA PRO A 200 3.51 11.01 17.87
C PRO A 200 3.81 9.95 16.80
N ASN A 201 3.86 10.39 15.55
CA ASN A 201 4.17 9.52 14.42
C ASN A 201 3.22 8.33 14.23
N ARG A 202 1.94 8.47 14.57
CA ARG A 202 0.87 7.50 14.26
C ARG A 202 -0.05 8.04 13.17
N LEU A 203 -0.81 7.17 12.51
CA LEU A 203 -1.93 7.58 11.67
C LEU A 203 -3.17 7.81 12.55
N PHE A 204 -3.40 6.90 13.51
CA PHE A 204 -4.59 6.90 14.36
C PHE A 204 -4.27 6.59 15.83
N ALA A 205 -5.09 7.18 16.73
CA ALA A 205 -5.31 6.69 18.07
C ALA A 205 -6.58 5.82 18.07
N TYR A 206 -6.52 4.65 18.65
CA TYR A 206 -7.63 3.70 18.67
C TYR A 206 -8.35 3.75 20.00
N TYR A 207 -9.65 3.46 19.97
CA TYR A 207 -10.47 3.49 21.17
C TYR A 207 -11.37 2.26 21.27
N ASP A 208 -11.33 1.61 22.41
CA ASP A 208 -12.26 0.55 22.80
C ASP A 208 -13.43 1.18 23.57
N VAL A 209 -14.63 1.19 22.97
CA VAL A 209 -15.82 1.82 23.60
C VAL A 209 -16.39 0.99 24.74
N VAL A 210 -16.07 -0.30 24.81
CA VAL A 210 -16.53 -1.20 25.86
C VAL A 210 -15.65 -1.08 27.10
N ASN A 211 -14.32 -1.17 26.92
CA ASN A 211 -13.35 -1.05 28.01
C ASN A 211 -12.96 0.41 28.30
N LYS A 212 -13.45 1.37 27.52
CA LYS A 212 -13.17 2.81 27.65
C LYS A 212 -11.68 3.15 27.63
N GLN A 213 -10.94 2.49 26.74
CA GLN A 213 -9.49 2.58 26.68
C GLN A 213 -8.99 3.15 25.36
N LEU A 214 -8.09 4.15 25.42
CA LEU A 214 -7.26 4.58 24.30
C LEU A 214 -6.11 3.58 24.13
N ILE A 215 -5.82 3.23 22.88
CA ILE A 215 -4.84 2.20 22.53
C ILE A 215 -3.87 2.77 21.49
N ASP A 216 -2.57 2.72 21.78
CA ASP A 216 -1.49 2.94 20.82
C ASP A 216 -1.10 1.60 20.19
N ARG A 217 -1.79 1.21 19.11
CA ARG A 217 -1.60 -0.09 18.49
C ARG A 217 -0.74 -0.08 17.23
N GLU A 218 -0.62 1.05 16.55
CA GLU A 218 0.21 1.16 15.33
C GLU A 218 1.71 1.23 15.68
N PRO A 219 2.61 0.77 14.80
CA PRO A 219 4.00 1.20 14.83
C PRO A 219 4.11 2.66 14.34
N ALA A 220 5.28 3.28 14.50
CA ALA A 220 5.51 4.62 13.94
C ALA A 220 5.27 4.61 12.43
N ARG A 221 4.54 5.60 11.90
CA ARG A 221 4.10 5.62 10.49
C ARG A 221 5.22 5.52 9.46
N ASN A 222 6.42 5.93 9.82
CA ASN A 222 7.61 5.87 8.96
C ASN A 222 8.40 4.55 9.08
N THR A 223 7.88 3.57 9.82
CA THR A 223 8.55 2.29 10.05
C THR A 223 7.87 1.11 9.39
N TRP A 224 6.75 1.32 8.71
CA TRP A 224 6.02 0.28 8.01
C TRP A 224 5.51 0.80 6.65
N ASP A 225 5.35 -0.11 5.70
CA ASP A 225 4.94 0.17 4.32
C ASP A 225 3.57 -0.43 4.01
N LEU A 226 3.31 -1.61 4.50
CA LEU A 226 2.07 -2.35 4.25
C LEU A 226 1.45 -2.85 5.56
N VAL A 227 0.12 -3.00 5.58
CA VAL A 227 -0.58 -3.71 6.65
C VAL A 227 -1.51 -4.77 6.07
N TRP A 228 -1.32 -6.02 6.49
CA TRP A 228 -2.28 -7.10 6.29
C TRP A 228 -3.37 -6.94 7.33
N THR A 229 -4.60 -6.75 6.88
CA THR A 229 -5.72 -6.43 7.77
C THR A 229 -7.03 -6.99 7.24
N ARG A 230 -8.03 -7.00 8.11
CA ARG A 230 -9.42 -7.20 7.70
C ARG A 230 -10.14 -5.86 7.65
N TYR A 231 -10.98 -5.70 6.65
CA TYR A 231 -11.83 -4.53 6.50
C TYR A 231 -13.13 -4.89 5.78
N LYS A 232 -14.13 -4.02 5.85
CA LYS A 232 -15.43 -4.23 5.21
C LYS A 232 -15.60 -3.20 4.11
N ASP A 233 -15.82 -3.66 2.89
CA ASP A 233 -16.04 -2.78 1.74
C ASP A 233 -17.20 -3.30 0.89
N ILE A 234 -17.71 -2.44 0.01
CA ILE A 234 -18.73 -2.80 -0.96
C ILE A 234 -18.06 -3.54 -2.10
N VAL A 235 -18.45 -4.79 -2.30
CA VAL A 235 -17.97 -5.63 -3.37
C VAL A 235 -19.13 -6.25 -4.13
N THR A 236 -18.90 -6.56 -5.39
CA THR A 236 -19.82 -7.34 -6.22
C THR A 236 -19.24 -8.72 -6.42
N GLN A 237 -19.91 -9.74 -5.89
CA GLN A 237 -19.58 -11.14 -6.10
C GLN A 237 -20.84 -11.90 -6.49
N PHE A 238 -20.75 -12.77 -7.49
CA PHE A 238 -21.88 -13.60 -7.97
C PHE A 238 -23.15 -12.76 -8.27
N ASN A 239 -22.96 -11.58 -8.90
CA ASN A 239 -24.03 -10.61 -9.20
C ASN A 239 -24.74 -10.00 -7.98
N VAL A 240 -24.19 -10.18 -6.76
CA VAL A 240 -24.68 -9.53 -5.54
C VAL A 240 -23.70 -8.46 -5.12
N THR A 241 -24.18 -7.22 -5.02
CA THR A 241 -23.40 -6.09 -4.50
C THR A 241 -23.77 -5.83 -3.05
N GLY A 242 -22.77 -5.80 -2.17
CA GLY A 242 -23.01 -5.56 -0.75
C GLY A 242 -21.73 -5.34 0.04
N ALA A 243 -21.89 -4.95 1.30
CA ALA A 243 -20.82 -4.79 2.24
C ALA A 243 -20.32 -6.17 2.72
N TYR A 244 -19.07 -6.48 2.46
CA TYR A 244 -18.47 -7.77 2.76
C TYR A 244 -17.14 -7.63 3.53
N PRO A 245 -16.89 -8.48 4.56
CA PRO A 245 -15.63 -8.49 5.27
C PRO A 245 -14.52 -9.14 4.41
N LEU A 246 -13.51 -8.37 4.08
CA LEU A 246 -12.38 -8.74 3.25
C LEU A 246 -11.13 -8.94 4.09
N THR A 247 -10.22 -9.76 3.60
CA THR A 247 -8.84 -9.86 4.08
C THR A 247 -7.94 -9.37 2.97
N GLY A 248 -7.18 -8.33 3.22
CA GLY A 248 -6.35 -7.70 2.18
C GLY A 248 -5.12 -7.01 2.73
N VAL A 249 -4.47 -6.27 1.85
CA VAL A 249 -3.24 -5.52 2.12
C VAL A 249 -3.49 -4.05 1.79
N LEU A 250 -3.25 -3.19 2.76
CA LEU A 250 -3.36 -1.75 2.59
C LEU A 250 -1.98 -1.12 2.64
N ALA A 251 -1.73 -0.17 1.75
CA ALA A 251 -0.49 0.59 1.72
C ALA A 251 -0.49 1.71 2.77
N ASN A 252 0.69 2.03 3.28
CA ASN A 252 0.88 3.20 4.13
C ASN A 252 0.49 4.48 3.38
N LYS A 253 0.07 5.49 4.10
CA LYS A 253 -0.34 6.78 3.54
C LYS A 253 0.77 7.51 2.79
N SER A 254 2.03 7.26 3.16
CA SER A 254 3.21 7.86 2.52
C SER A 254 3.59 7.20 1.20
N ASP A 255 3.06 6.01 0.92
CA ASP A 255 3.46 5.21 -0.22
C ASP A 255 2.49 5.33 -1.39
N THR A 256 3.02 5.15 -2.58
CA THR A 256 2.18 5.02 -3.78
C THR A 256 2.35 3.65 -4.40
N VAL A 257 1.27 3.12 -4.94
CA VAL A 257 1.24 1.78 -5.52
C VAL A 257 0.80 1.84 -6.98
N ALA A 258 1.55 1.18 -7.85
CA ALA A 258 1.13 0.89 -9.22
C ALA A 258 0.75 -0.60 -9.31
N LYS A 259 -0.47 -0.90 -9.74
CA LYS A 259 -0.99 -2.26 -9.94
C LYS A 259 -0.95 -2.61 -11.41
N ASN A 260 -0.02 -3.47 -11.81
CA ASN A 260 0.05 -4.01 -13.15
C ASN A 260 -0.79 -5.28 -13.23
N THR A 261 -1.55 -5.42 -14.30
CA THR A 261 -2.43 -6.56 -14.57
C THR A 261 -2.12 -7.18 -15.92
N GLY A 262 -2.46 -8.46 -16.09
CA GLY A 262 -2.35 -9.15 -17.39
C GLY A 262 -0.96 -9.67 -17.75
N LYS A 263 0.05 -9.46 -16.88
CA LYS A 263 1.41 -9.98 -17.07
C LYS A 263 1.90 -10.64 -15.79
N LYS A 264 2.63 -11.74 -15.94
CA LYS A 264 3.23 -12.44 -14.80
C LYS A 264 4.41 -11.67 -14.21
N CYS A 265 4.77 -12.01 -12.99
CA CYS A 265 5.85 -11.33 -12.27
C CYS A 265 7.16 -11.27 -13.07
N ASN A 266 7.54 -12.33 -13.77
CA ASN A 266 8.76 -12.39 -14.58
C ASN A 266 8.71 -11.61 -15.91
N GLU A 267 7.56 -11.03 -16.24
CA GLU A 267 7.34 -10.28 -17.48
C GLU A 267 7.25 -8.76 -17.24
N VAL A 268 7.30 -8.32 -15.98
CA VAL A 268 7.14 -6.90 -15.60
C VAL A 268 8.38 -6.42 -14.85
N TRP A 269 8.95 -5.32 -15.32
CA TRP A 269 10.07 -4.61 -14.71
C TRP A 269 9.66 -3.16 -14.43
N LEU A 270 10.41 -2.50 -13.57
CA LEU A 270 10.13 -1.11 -13.21
C LEU A 270 10.10 -0.17 -14.43
N THR A 271 10.91 -0.45 -15.44
CA THR A 271 11.01 0.34 -16.67
C THR A 271 9.81 0.19 -17.61
N ASN A 272 9.01 -0.86 -17.45
CA ASN A 272 7.82 -1.09 -18.28
C ASN A 272 6.50 -1.01 -17.48
N VAL A 273 6.53 -0.40 -16.30
CA VAL A 273 5.34 -0.10 -15.51
C VAL A 273 4.53 0.98 -16.23
N THR A 274 3.32 0.62 -16.67
CA THR A 274 2.39 1.55 -17.33
C THR A 274 1.27 2.01 -16.40
N ALA A 275 1.02 1.29 -15.31
CA ALA A 275 0.01 1.64 -14.33
C ALA A 275 0.42 2.89 -13.55
N PRO A 276 -0.52 3.80 -13.24
CA PRO A 276 -0.21 4.99 -12.44
C PRO A 276 0.11 4.60 -10.99
N TYR A 277 1.03 5.34 -10.38
CA TYR A 277 1.30 5.25 -8.95
C TYR A 277 0.26 6.07 -8.18
N LEU A 278 -0.57 5.39 -7.41
CA LEU A 278 -1.69 5.99 -6.69
C LEU A 278 -1.46 5.95 -5.18
N TYR A 279 -1.88 7.01 -4.47
CA TYR A 279 -1.94 7.08 -3.01
C TYR A 279 -3.16 6.34 -2.42
N GLN A 280 -3.80 5.47 -3.19
CA GLN A 280 -4.91 4.66 -2.72
C GLN A 280 -4.39 3.55 -1.80
N ALA A 281 -4.88 3.54 -0.57
CA ALA A 281 -4.45 2.55 0.41
C ALA A 281 -4.77 1.11 -0.03
N ASP A 282 -5.90 0.90 -0.70
CA ASP A 282 -6.38 -0.41 -1.19
C ASP A 282 -5.94 -0.74 -2.62
N ASN A 283 -4.94 -0.05 -3.18
CA ASN A 283 -4.49 -0.35 -4.55
C ASN A 283 -3.84 -1.75 -4.69
N ILE A 284 -3.36 -2.33 -3.57
CA ILE A 284 -3.06 -3.75 -3.47
C ILE A 284 -4.36 -4.51 -3.19
N GLY A 285 -5.05 -4.13 -2.11
CA GLY A 285 -6.39 -4.59 -1.78
C GLY A 285 -6.48 -6.09 -1.45
N TRP A 286 -7.55 -6.70 -1.91
CA TRP A 286 -7.91 -8.09 -1.58
C TRP A 286 -7.98 -9.02 -2.79
N ASP A 287 -8.06 -8.49 -4.00
CA ASP A 287 -8.42 -9.19 -5.24
C ASP A 287 -7.23 -9.91 -5.92
N TRP A 288 -6.06 -9.90 -5.28
CA TRP A 288 -4.89 -10.69 -5.68
C TRP A 288 -5.07 -12.20 -5.44
N LYS A 289 -6.20 -12.62 -4.84
CA LYS A 289 -6.58 -14.00 -4.61
C LYS A 289 -8.05 -14.24 -4.92
N ILE A 290 -8.36 -15.44 -5.36
CA ILE A 290 -9.71 -15.90 -5.69
C ILE A 290 -10.08 -16.98 -4.67
N ALA A 291 -11.22 -16.79 -3.99
CA ALA A 291 -11.75 -17.80 -3.08
C ALA A 291 -12.23 -19.02 -3.85
N PRO A 292 -12.02 -20.24 -3.32
CA PRO A 292 -12.58 -21.45 -3.93
C PRO A 292 -14.11 -21.43 -3.85
N GLN A 293 -14.79 -21.99 -4.84
CA GLN A 293 -16.26 -22.14 -4.85
C GLN A 293 -16.77 -23.29 -3.95
N GLY A 294 -15.89 -23.88 -3.16
CA GLY A 294 -16.15 -25.00 -2.24
C GLY A 294 -14.93 -25.26 -1.40
N PRO A 295 -14.80 -26.46 -0.78
CA PRO A 295 -13.58 -26.83 -0.09
C PRO A 295 -12.38 -26.74 -1.03
N GLY A 296 -11.31 -26.06 -0.63
CA GLY A 296 -10.13 -25.93 -1.46
C GLY A 296 -9.20 -24.78 -1.02
N ALA A 297 -8.10 -24.62 -1.73
CA ALA A 297 -7.14 -23.54 -1.52
C ALA A 297 -7.53 -22.31 -2.36
N PHE A 298 -7.14 -21.15 -1.88
CA PHE A 298 -7.23 -19.92 -2.66
C PHE A 298 -6.31 -20.00 -3.90
N ALA A 299 -6.82 -19.60 -5.05
CA ALA A 299 -5.99 -19.38 -6.24
C ALA A 299 -5.39 -17.96 -6.17
N MET A 300 -4.13 -17.84 -6.59
CA MET A 300 -3.50 -16.52 -6.73
C MET A 300 -3.72 -15.96 -8.13
N VAL A 301 -3.95 -14.66 -8.23
CA VAL A 301 -3.96 -13.96 -9.52
C VAL A 301 -2.52 -13.67 -9.90
N ASP A 302 -1.84 -14.62 -10.53
CA ASP A 302 -0.40 -14.58 -10.84
C ASP A 302 -0.01 -13.49 -11.84
N THR A 303 -1.00 -12.86 -12.48
CA THR A 303 -0.85 -11.71 -13.37
C THR A 303 -0.99 -10.36 -12.68
N PHE A 304 -1.14 -10.33 -11.35
CA PHE A 304 -1.13 -9.09 -10.57
C PHE A 304 0.26 -8.87 -9.98
N VAL A 305 0.91 -7.80 -10.43
CA VAL A 305 2.24 -7.39 -9.97
C VAL A 305 2.14 -5.94 -9.49
N PHE A 306 2.57 -5.72 -8.27
CA PHE A 306 2.51 -4.40 -7.64
C PHE A 306 3.90 -3.79 -7.56
N PHE A 307 3.98 -2.49 -7.84
CA PHE A 307 5.16 -1.71 -7.57
C PHE A 307 4.82 -0.66 -6.52
N VAL A 308 5.50 -0.74 -5.40
CA VAL A 308 5.31 0.20 -4.30
C VAL A 308 6.48 1.17 -4.29
N LYS A 309 6.16 2.46 -4.39
CA LYS A 309 7.14 3.53 -4.28
C LYS A 309 7.11 4.09 -2.86
N ASN A 310 8.21 3.90 -2.14
CA ASN A 310 8.44 4.42 -0.80
C ASN A 310 9.46 5.57 -0.88
N GLY A 311 8.96 6.79 -0.69
CA GLY A 311 9.78 7.99 -0.87
C GLY A 311 10.17 8.26 -2.33
N PRO A 312 11.18 9.14 -2.57
CA PRO A 312 11.49 9.62 -3.92
C PRO A 312 12.15 8.58 -4.83
N THR A 313 12.93 7.65 -4.27
CA THR A 313 13.86 6.80 -5.04
C THR A 313 13.73 5.31 -4.81
N LYS A 314 13.00 4.86 -3.77
CA LYS A 314 12.89 3.45 -3.44
C LYS A 314 11.64 2.85 -4.07
N TYR A 315 11.83 1.77 -4.80
CA TYR A 315 10.74 1.01 -5.41
C TYR A 315 10.86 -0.45 -5.01
N TYR A 316 9.72 -1.06 -4.72
CA TYR A 316 9.63 -2.48 -4.39
C TYR A 316 8.64 -3.15 -5.32
N LYS A 317 9.02 -4.29 -5.87
CA LYS A 317 8.18 -5.15 -6.68
C LYS A 317 7.61 -6.24 -5.79
N LEU A 318 6.29 -6.39 -5.78
CA LEU A 318 5.55 -7.32 -4.94
C LEU A 318 4.64 -8.21 -5.80
N SER A 319 4.62 -9.50 -5.54
CA SER A 319 3.66 -10.46 -6.08
C SER A 319 3.30 -11.53 -5.05
N PHE A 320 2.06 -12.02 -5.08
CA PHE A 320 1.58 -13.00 -4.11
C PHE A 320 1.68 -14.41 -4.66
N ASN A 321 2.22 -15.33 -3.86
CA ASN A 321 2.52 -16.72 -4.26
C ASN A 321 1.55 -17.73 -3.65
N LYS A 322 1.10 -17.49 -2.40
CA LYS A 322 0.19 -18.42 -1.70
C LYS A 322 -0.56 -17.69 -0.59
N PHE A 323 -1.79 -18.12 -0.35
CA PHE A 323 -2.61 -17.68 0.78
C PHE A 323 -3.18 -18.89 1.51
N GLY A 324 -2.95 -18.97 2.80
CA GLY A 324 -3.34 -20.11 3.64
C GLY A 324 -4.78 -20.06 4.15
N GLY A 325 -5.56 -19.04 3.72
CA GLY A 325 -6.96 -18.90 4.13
C GLY A 325 -7.13 -18.70 5.64
N SER A 326 -8.36 -18.90 6.11
CA SER A 326 -8.70 -18.73 7.54
C SER A 326 -8.07 -19.78 8.45
N ALA A 327 -7.63 -20.89 7.90
CA ALA A 327 -6.99 -21.96 8.69
C ALA A 327 -5.67 -21.49 9.31
N THR A 328 -4.89 -20.68 8.61
CA THR A 328 -3.57 -20.26 9.09
C THR A 328 -3.38 -18.74 9.13
N GLY A 329 -4.09 -17.99 8.29
CA GLY A 329 -3.88 -16.56 8.10
C GLY A 329 -2.56 -16.18 7.42
N LYS A 330 -1.79 -17.16 6.91
CA LYS A 330 -0.49 -16.94 6.28
C LYS A 330 -0.62 -16.46 4.85
N THR A 331 0.18 -15.45 4.49
CA THR A 331 0.36 -14.97 3.11
C THR A 331 1.82 -15.12 2.75
N TYR A 332 2.12 -15.74 1.60
CA TYR A 332 3.45 -15.88 1.05
C TYR A 332 3.57 -15.02 -0.21
N PHE A 333 4.63 -14.28 -0.33
CA PHE A 333 4.83 -13.33 -1.43
C PHE A 333 6.30 -13.22 -1.81
N SER A 334 6.54 -12.70 -3.00
CA SER A 334 7.84 -12.23 -3.45
C SER A 334 7.90 -10.73 -3.26
N VAL A 335 8.96 -10.25 -2.65
CA VAL A 335 9.25 -8.82 -2.55
C VAL A 335 10.73 -8.56 -2.85
N ASN A 336 11.00 -7.61 -3.74
CA ASN A 336 12.36 -7.24 -4.12
C ASN A 336 12.45 -5.74 -4.28
N GLN A 337 13.50 -5.14 -3.74
CA GLN A 337 13.81 -3.77 -4.08
C GLN A 337 14.27 -3.71 -5.54
N VAL A 338 13.71 -2.79 -6.30
CA VAL A 338 14.05 -2.56 -7.70
C VAL A 338 14.45 -1.11 -7.90
N SER A 339 15.41 -0.86 -8.77
CA SER A 339 15.84 0.51 -9.06
C SER A 339 15.43 0.91 -10.48
N SER A 340 15.08 2.18 -10.64
CA SER A 340 14.90 2.79 -11.97
C SER A 340 16.22 3.21 -12.60
N SER A 341 17.29 3.23 -11.81
CA SER A 341 18.61 3.46 -12.36
C SER A 341 19.04 2.21 -13.13
N VAL A 342 19.49 2.39 -14.35
CA VAL A 342 20.46 1.49 -14.95
C VAL A 342 21.49 1.24 -13.85
N ASN A 343 21.56 0.01 -13.34
CA ASN A 343 22.65 -0.32 -12.43
C ASN A 343 23.92 0.08 -13.17
N LYS A 344 24.62 1.05 -12.63
CA LYS A 344 26.03 1.23 -12.95
C LYS A 344 26.70 0.00 -12.34
N ILE A 345 26.55 -1.13 -13.03
CA ILE A 345 27.27 -2.35 -12.66
C ILE A 345 28.72 -1.99 -12.85
N ASP A 346 29.52 -2.37 -11.90
CA ASP A 346 30.96 -2.18 -11.90
C ASP A 346 31.53 -2.39 -13.30
N LEU A 347 32.14 -1.35 -13.86
CA LEU A 347 32.72 -1.29 -15.22
C LEU A 347 33.81 -2.34 -15.46
N ASN A 348 34.05 -3.23 -14.51
CA ASN A 348 35.08 -4.24 -14.54
C ASN A 348 34.71 -5.50 -15.34
N THR A 349 33.45 -5.69 -15.71
CA THR A 349 33.02 -6.92 -16.42
C THR A 349 32.73 -6.74 -17.89
N THR A 350 32.59 -5.50 -18.39
CA THR A 350 32.39 -5.21 -19.82
C THR A 350 33.32 -4.11 -20.27
N SER A 351 34.20 -4.39 -21.20
CA SER A 351 35.11 -3.41 -21.79
C SER A 351 34.82 -3.24 -23.26
N ILE A 352 34.89 -1.98 -23.72
CA ILE A 352 34.69 -1.58 -25.13
C ILE A 352 35.91 -0.86 -25.59
N TYR A 353 36.51 -1.38 -26.66
CA TYR A 353 37.73 -0.77 -27.23
C TYR A 353 37.84 -1.01 -28.74
N PRO A 354 38.53 -0.13 -29.46
CA PRO A 354 39.06 1.16 -29.02
C PRO A 354 37.92 2.18 -28.81
N ASN A 355 38.10 3.10 -27.86
CA ASN A 355 37.24 4.28 -27.69
C ASN A 355 38.13 5.47 -27.32
N PRO A 356 38.35 6.45 -28.21
CA PRO A 356 37.70 6.65 -29.53
C PRO A 356 37.98 5.56 -30.57
N THR A 357 37.03 5.42 -31.53
CA THR A 357 37.14 4.44 -32.63
C THR A 357 36.95 5.09 -33.99
N SER A 358 37.60 4.53 -35.00
CA SER A 358 37.36 4.88 -36.41
C SER A 358 36.27 4.06 -37.09
N GLY A 359 35.74 2.99 -36.43
CA GLY A 359 34.66 2.21 -37.02
C GLY A 359 34.42 0.84 -36.39
N LEU A 360 35.47 0.11 -36.04
CA LEU A 360 35.36 -1.20 -35.44
C LEU A 360 35.51 -1.12 -33.91
N LEU A 361 34.58 -1.74 -33.20
CA LEU A 361 34.57 -1.83 -31.75
C LEU A 361 34.60 -3.29 -31.32
N LYS A 362 35.41 -3.62 -30.35
CA LYS A 362 35.40 -4.90 -29.69
C LYS A 362 34.74 -4.77 -28.31
N ILE A 363 33.81 -5.64 -28.02
CA ILE A 363 33.16 -5.73 -26.72
C ILE A 363 33.65 -7.01 -26.05
N ASN A 364 34.22 -6.86 -24.86
CA ASN A 364 34.57 -7.96 -24.01
C ASN A 364 33.60 -7.97 -22.83
N SER A 365 32.80 -9.02 -22.70
CA SER A 365 31.81 -9.19 -21.64
C SER A 365 31.87 -10.60 -21.09
N GLU A 366 31.84 -10.74 -19.80
CA GLU A 366 31.73 -12.04 -19.13
C GLU A 366 30.33 -12.64 -19.26
N GLU A 367 29.31 -11.83 -19.59
CA GLU A 367 27.93 -12.23 -19.78
C GLU A 367 27.53 -12.27 -21.24
N SER A 368 26.57 -13.12 -21.56
CA SER A 368 25.95 -13.16 -22.90
C SER A 368 25.21 -11.85 -23.17
N ILE A 369 25.56 -11.18 -24.25
CA ILE A 369 24.93 -9.97 -24.73
C ILE A 369 23.62 -10.35 -25.43
N LEU A 370 22.52 -9.75 -25.02
CA LEU A 370 21.18 -10.01 -25.54
C LEU A 370 20.78 -9.00 -26.63
N ASN A 371 21.16 -7.73 -26.46
CA ASN A 371 20.89 -6.65 -27.42
C ASN A 371 21.92 -5.53 -27.28
N ILE A 372 22.14 -4.81 -28.37
CA ILE A 372 22.99 -3.63 -28.38
C ILE A 372 22.29 -2.50 -29.13
N GLU A 373 22.03 -1.40 -28.40
CA GLU A 373 21.36 -0.21 -28.91
C GLU A 373 22.32 0.97 -28.90
N LEU A 374 22.43 1.66 -30.03
CA LEU A 374 23.18 2.91 -30.16
C LEU A 374 22.21 4.08 -30.14
N ILE A 375 22.52 5.12 -29.38
CA ILE A 375 21.71 6.35 -29.27
C ILE A 375 22.63 7.53 -29.68
N ASP A 376 22.19 8.32 -30.63
CA ASP A 376 22.87 9.55 -31.02
C ASP A 376 22.53 10.73 -30.11
N VAL A 377 23.15 11.88 -30.34
CA VAL A 377 22.92 13.10 -29.55
C VAL A 377 21.55 13.70 -29.73
N THR A 378 20.78 13.28 -30.72
CA THR A 378 19.35 13.69 -30.93
C THR A 378 18.37 12.77 -30.21
N GLY A 379 18.85 11.64 -29.64
CA GLY A 379 18.03 10.61 -29.02
C GLY A 379 17.53 9.55 -29.99
N SER A 380 17.95 9.58 -31.25
CA SER A 380 17.62 8.55 -32.26
C SER A 380 18.30 7.24 -31.89
N LYS A 381 17.58 6.13 -32.01
CA LYS A 381 18.01 4.79 -31.60
C LYS A 381 18.17 3.86 -32.76
N SER A 382 19.26 3.10 -32.76
CA SER A 382 19.51 2.03 -33.73
C SER A 382 20.06 0.79 -33.06
N ASN A 383 19.57 -0.38 -33.46
CA ASN A 383 20.10 -1.66 -32.97
C ASN A 383 21.32 -2.06 -33.80
N LEU A 384 22.36 -2.48 -33.10
CA LEU A 384 23.59 -2.94 -33.71
C LEU A 384 23.70 -4.46 -33.63
N ILE A 385 24.24 -5.04 -34.70
CA ILE A 385 24.51 -6.48 -34.77
C ILE A 385 25.98 -6.71 -34.39
N MET A 386 26.19 -7.63 -33.45
CA MET A 386 27.51 -8.04 -33.01
C MET A 386 27.91 -9.35 -33.70
N ASN A 387 29.06 -9.39 -34.31
CA ASN A 387 29.68 -10.56 -34.92
C ASN A 387 31.02 -10.85 -34.23
N ASN A 388 31.18 -12.03 -33.64
CA ASN A 388 32.43 -12.43 -32.96
C ASN A 388 32.98 -11.35 -31.98
N ASN A 389 32.10 -10.85 -31.10
CA ASN A 389 32.42 -9.77 -30.14
C ASN A 389 32.86 -8.44 -30.77
N THR A 390 32.58 -8.22 -32.05
CA THR A 390 32.90 -7.00 -32.77
C THR A 390 31.64 -6.36 -33.34
N ILE A 391 31.60 -5.03 -33.31
CA ILE A 391 30.53 -4.20 -33.90
C ILE A 391 31.19 -3.27 -34.91
N ASP A 392 30.59 -3.17 -36.09
CA ASP A 392 31.02 -2.22 -37.12
C ASP A 392 30.08 -0.99 -37.11
N ILE A 393 30.65 0.17 -36.83
CA ILE A 393 30.01 1.48 -36.87
C ILE A 393 30.72 2.41 -37.88
N SER A 394 31.42 1.86 -38.87
CA SER A 394 32.17 2.63 -39.87
C SER A 394 31.26 3.60 -40.62
N ASN A 395 29.98 3.25 -40.81
CA ASN A 395 29.01 4.06 -41.55
C ASN A 395 28.43 5.23 -40.71
N LEU A 396 28.79 5.36 -39.45
CA LEU A 396 28.33 6.47 -38.61
C LEU A 396 29.20 7.69 -38.78
N SER A 397 28.60 8.87 -38.69
CA SER A 397 29.32 10.14 -38.67
C SER A 397 30.19 10.25 -37.43
N SER A 398 31.30 11.00 -37.53
CA SER A 398 32.13 11.35 -36.36
C SER A 398 31.23 12.08 -35.32
N GLY A 399 31.34 11.69 -34.06
CA GLY A 399 30.52 12.25 -33.02
C GLY A 399 30.51 11.44 -31.71
N ILE A 400 29.68 11.88 -30.79
CA ILE A 400 29.44 11.21 -29.50
C ILE A 400 28.14 10.42 -29.56
N TYR A 401 28.21 9.19 -29.13
CA TYR A 401 27.06 8.27 -29.05
C TYR A 401 27.00 7.66 -27.67
N MET A 402 25.78 7.17 -27.28
CA MET A 402 25.61 6.30 -26.14
C MET A 402 25.36 4.88 -26.62
N LEU A 403 26.16 3.94 -26.19
CA LEU A 403 26.04 2.53 -26.50
C LEU A 403 25.45 1.81 -25.30
N ASN A 404 24.25 1.26 -25.44
CA ASN A 404 23.55 0.46 -24.45
C ASN A 404 23.72 -1.02 -24.79
N ILE A 405 24.34 -1.77 -23.89
CA ILE A 405 24.54 -3.21 -24.02
C ILE A 405 23.62 -3.89 -23.02
N GLN A 406 22.67 -4.66 -23.50
CA GLN A 406 21.76 -5.43 -22.69
C GLN A 406 22.31 -6.83 -22.48
N THR A 407 22.46 -7.23 -21.23
CA THR A 407 22.80 -8.59 -20.81
C THR A 407 21.66 -9.16 -19.97
N LYS A 408 21.83 -10.37 -19.46
CA LYS A 408 20.88 -10.97 -18.51
C LYS A 408 20.80 -10.23 -17.18
N SER A 409 21.88 -9.61 -16.75
CA SER A 409 21.97 -8.90 -15.46
C SER A 409 21.53 -7.44 -15.55
N GLY A 410 21.42 -6.85 -16.74
CA GLY A 410 20.98 -5.47 -16.90
C GLY A 410 21.41 -4.82 -18.21
N VAL A 411 21.31 -3.49 -18.27
CA VAL A 411 21.73 -2.66 -19.39
C VAL A 411 22.96 -1.84 -18.97
N TYR A 412 24.03 -1.95 -19.73
CA TYR A 412 25.28 -1.20 -19.57
C TYR A 412 25.31 -0.06 -20.58
N SER A 413 25.49 1.17 -20.11
CA SER A 413 25.58 2.35 -20.96
C SER A 413 27.01 2.87 -21.01
N HIS A 414 27.58 2.96 -22.21
CA HIS A 414 28.91 3.46 -22.45
C HIS A 414 28.90 4.67 -23.39
N LYS A 415 29.61 5.72 -22.99
CA LYS A 415 29.89 6.83 -23.91
C LYS A 415 30.87 6.35 -24.98
N LEU A 416 30.51 6.47 -26.23
CA LEU A 416 31.30 6.12 -27.38
C LEU A 416 31.68 7.38 -28.17
N VAL A 417 32.93 7.46 -28.54
CA VAL A 417 33.45 8.55 -29.40
C VAL A 417 33.86 7.95 -30.74
N LYS A 418 33.15 8.32 -31.81
CA LYS A 418 33.51 8.01 -33.19
C LYS A 418 34.39 9.12 -33.73
N ALA A 419 35.62 8.76 -34.11
CA ALA A 419 36.61 9.68 -34.69
C ALA A 419 36.37 9.94 -36.18
#